data_a5c61633f6d7532e46117cf94303541c
#
_entry.id   a5c61633f6d7532e46117cf94303541c
#
_cell.length_a   1.000
_cell.length_b   1.000
_cell.length_c   1.000
_cell.angle_alpha   90.00
_cell.angle_beta   90.00
_cell.angle_gamma   90.00
#
_symmetry.space_group_name_H-M   'P 1'
#
loop_
_entity.id
_entity.type
_entity.pdbx_description
1 polymer ?
#
loop_
_entity_poly.entity_id
_entity_poly.type
_entity_poly.pdbx_seq_one_letter_code
_entity_poly.pdbx_strand_id
1 'polypeptide(L)'
;GVRIVDLSFSEQTPDTQSESQSTILWDVGIAPGLSNMLVAMASRQFGILDEVTIKVGGNPSKPDDNWSYMAPFSPHDVIAEYTRPARIIRDGELVIVPAITDLHTIDANGRKMEAFLTDGLRSLLDVPSKNMGEYTVRWPGHIDKYQQSDLDPDDLVEEWRFDITKGEFTWMEVKVRSGKNNIKWVVE
;
A
#
# COMPACT_ATOMS: atom_id res chain seq x y z
N GLY A 1 -3.02 32.29 1.00
CA GLY A 1 -3.39 30.92 1.34
C GLY A 1 -2.28 30.18 2.05
N VAL A 2 -2.60 29.17 2.82
CA VAL A 2 -1.63 28.28 3.47
C VAL A 2 -1.29 27.15 2.52
N ARG A 3 -0.03 26.67 2.55
CA ARG A 3 0.39 25.43 1.86
C ARG A 3 0.56 24.35 2.90
N ILE A 4 -0.10 23.23 2.70
CA ILE A 4 -0.11 22.10 3.62
C ILE A 4 0.41 20.86 2.86
N VAL A 5 1.29 20.09 3.51
CA VAL A 5 1.65 18.75 3.08
C VAL A 5 1.11 17.78 4.12
N ASP A 6 0.19 16.92 3.70
CA ASP A 6 -0.47 15.95 4.57
C ASP A 6 0.15 14.57 4.35
N LEU A 7 0.75 14.02 5.39
CA LEU A 7 1.38 12.70 5.42
C LEU A 7 0.49 11.64 6.08
N SER A 8 -0.74 12.02 6.48
CA SER A 8 -1.65 11.07 7.12
C SER A 8 -2.21 10.04 6.12
N PHE A 9 -2.53 8.86 6.61
CA PHE A 9 -3.21 7.80 5.87
C PHE A 9 -4.68 7.70 6.32
N SER A 10 -5.37 8.85 6.38
CA SER A 10 -6.75 8.89 6.83
C SER A 10 -7.71 8.30 5.79
N GLU A 11 -8.88 7.78 6.23
CA GLU A 11 -9.93 7.31 5.32
C GLU A 11 -10.49 8.41 4.43
N GLN A 12 -10.54 9.62 4.98
CA GLN A 12 -11.10 10.78 4.28
C GLN A 12 -10.01 11.48 3.47
N THR A 13 -10.27 11.65 2.19
CA THR A 13 -9.46 12.53 1.35
C THR A 13 -9.84 13.99 1.62
N PRO A 14 -8.90 14.94 1.48
CA PRO A 14 -9.23 16.36 1.59
C PRO A 14 -10.35 16.76 0.63
N ASP A 15 -11.28 17.59 1.09
CA ASP A 15 -12.33 18.15 0.24
C ASP A 15 -11.70 19.09 -0.78
N THR A 16 -11.67 18.63 -2.04
CA THR A 16 -11.10 19.38 -3.17
C THR A 16 -12.07 20.45 -3.74
N GLN A 17 -13.33 20.48 -3.26
CA GLN A 17 -14.34 21.43 -3.68
C GLN A 17 -14.46 22.64 -2.72
N SER A 18 -13.65 22.67 -1.68
CA SER A 18 -13.61 23.80 -0.74
C SER A 18 -13.17 25.08 -1.46
N GLU A 19 -13.89 26.19 -1.22
CA GLU A 19 -13.50 27.54 -1.71
C GLU A 19 -12.25 28.11 -1.02
N SER A 20 -11.54 27.28 -0.26
CA SER A 20 -10.30 27.66 0.42
C SER A 20 -9.22 28.05 -0.58
N GLN A 21 -8.55 29.17 -0.33
CA GLN A 21 -7.35 29.59 -1.09
C GLN A 21 -6.09 28.82 -0.67
N SER A 22 -6.23 27.77 0.14
CA SER A 22 -5.14 26.94 0.62
C SER A 22 -4.84 25.82 -0.37
N THR A 23 -3.57 25.47 -0.51
CA THR A 23 -3.14 24.31 -1.31
C THR A 23 -2.81 23.17 -0.35
N ILE A 24 -3.44 22.02 -0.54
CA ILE A 24 -3.15 20.81 0.20
C ILE A 24 -2.53 19.80 -0.76
N LEU A 25 -1.35 19.28 -0.42
CA LEU A 25 -0.73 18.15 -1.07
C LEU A 25 -0.84 16.97 -0.12
N TRP A 26 -1.53 15.94 -0.54
CA TRP A 26 -1.81 14.72 0.23
C TRP A 26 -1.37 13.47 -0.53
N ASP A 27 -1.33 12.31 0.12
CA ASP A 27 -0.75 11.08 -0.43
C ASP A 27 0.73 11.31 -0.84
N VAL A 28 1.57 11.78 0.09
CA VAL A 28 2.96 12.20 -0.18
C VAL A 28 3.95 11.21 0.45
N GLY A 29 3.77 9.94 0.17
CA GLY A 29 4.63 8.87 0.64
C GLY A 29 5.26 8.08 -0.51
N ILE A 30 5.62 6.84 -0.22
CA ILE A 30 6.07 5.87 -1.22
C ILE A 30 4.83 5.25 -1.88
N ALA A 31 3.91 4.72 -1.10
CA ALA A 31 2.57 4.28 -1.50
C ALA A 31 1.61 4.51 -0.32
N PRO A 32 0.65 5.44 -0.47
CA PRO A 32 0.45 6.31 -1.62
C PRO A 32 1.51 7.40 -1.77
N GLY A 33 1.76 7.84 -3.00
CA GLY A 33 2.68 8.93 -3.35
C GLY A 33 3.49 8.64 -4.58
N LEU A 34 4.68 8.07 -4.46
CA LEU A 34 5.50 7.70 -5.62
C LEU A 34 4.77 6.70 -6.52
N SER A 35 4.07 5.72 -5.95
CA SER A 35 3.20 4.80 -6.70
C SER A 35 2.18 5.55 -7.55
N ASN A 36 1.51 6.57 -6.97
CA ASN A 36 0.50 7.37 -7.65
C ASN A 36 1.11 8.15 -8.83
N MET A 37 2.29 8.74 -8.65
CA MET A 37 2.99 9.44 -9.73
C MET A 37 3.36 8.52 -10.88
N LEU A 38 3.87 7.32 -10.60
CA LEU A 38 4.26 6.34 -11.63
C LEU A 38 3.05 5.84 -12.42
N VAL A 39 1.96 5.52 -11.75
CA VAL A 39 0.71 5.09 -12.42
C VAL A 39 0.09 6.22 -13.22
N ALA A 40 0.03 7.45 -12.68
CA ALA A 40 -0.48 8.62 -13.40
C ALA A 40 0.37 8.93 -14.65
N MET A 41 1.70 8.77 -14.56
CA MET A 41 2.59 8.93 -15.70
C MET A 41 2.31 7.90 -16.79
N ALA A 42 2.11 6.63 -16.42
CA ALA A 42 1.73 5.58 -17.36
C ALA A 42 0.36 5.85 -18.00
N SER A 43 -0.64 6.27 -17.22
CA SER A 43 -1.98 6.61 -17.73
C SER A 43 -1.94 7.79 -18.71
N ARG A 44 -1.13 8.82 -18.42
CA ARG A 44 -0.92 9.95 -19.37
C ARG A 44 -0.29 9.50 -20.69
N GLN A 45 0.58 8.50 -20.65
CA GLN A 45 1.27 7.99 -21.83
C GLN A 45 0.42 7.02 -22.66
N PHE A 46 -0.35 6.15 -22.00
CA PHE A 46 -1.03 5.03 -22.66
C PHE A 46 -2.56 5.13 -22.64
N GLY A 47 -3.15 6.10 -21.94
CA GLY A 47 -4.59 6.21 -21.75
C GLY A 47 -5.11 5.21 -20.72
N ILE A 48 -6.13 4.44 -21.08
CA ILE A 48 -6.72 3.42 -20.21
C ILE A 48 -5.73 2.29 -19.97
N LEU A 49 -5.50 1.96 -18.71
CA LEU A 49 -4.59 0.89 -18.29
C LEU A 49 -5.36 -0.43 -18.21
N ASP A 50 -4.80 -1.51 -18.77
CA ASP A 50 -5.45 -2.84 -18.67
C ASP A 50 -5.26 -3.44 -17.27
N GLU A 51 -4.07 -3.24 -16.68
CA GLU A 51 -3.74 -3.81 -15.38
C GLU A 51 -2.71 -2.95 -14.67
N VAL A 52 -2.95 -2.68 -13.40
CA VAL A 52 -2.02 -2.02 -12.49
C VAL A 52 -1.90 -2.86 -11.22
N THR A 53 -0.68 -3.23 -10.88
CA THR A 53 -0.38 -3.91 -9.62
C THR A 53 0.68 -3.11 -8.88
N ILE A 54 0.37 -2.71 -7.66
CA ILE A 54 1.30 -2.08 -6.74
C ILE A 54 1.55 -3.06 -5.61
N LYS A 55 2.82 -3.31 -5.28
CA LYS A 55 3.23 -4.11 -4.12
C LYS A 55 4.22 -3.30 -3.32
N VAL A 56 3.95 -3.08 -2.05
CA VAL A 56 4.78 -2.23 -1.19
C VAL A 56 4.82 -2.76 0.24
N GLY A 57 5.95 -2.59 0.90
CA GLY A 57 6.07 -2.91 2.33
C GLY A 57 7.36 -2.40 2.94
N GLY A 58 7.24 -1.80 4.11
CA GLY A 58 8.34 -1.56 5.04
C GLY A 58 8.44 -2.73 6.01
N ASN A 59 9.63 -3.30 6.16
CA ASN A 59 9.84 -4.51 6.94
C ASN A 59 11.20 -4.45 7.65
N PRO A 60 11.39 -5.18 8.76
CA PRO A 60 12.72 -5.38 9.30
C PRO A 60 13.62 -6.09 8.28
N SER A 61 14.92 -5.80 8.34
CA SER A 61 15.90 -6.31 7.36
C SER A 61 15.96 -7.84 7.29
N LYS A 62 15.55 -8.52 8.36
CA LYS A 62 15.48 -10.00 8.47
C LYS A 62 14.24 -10.39 9.24
N PRO A 63 13.65 -11.55 8.93
CA PRO A 63 12.61 -12.14 9.77
C PRO A 63 13.20 -12.52 11.14
N ASP A 64 12.35 -12.55 12.15
CA ASP A 64 12.68 -13.01 13.51
C ASP A 64 11.72 -14.11 13.97
N ASP A 65 11.96 -14.66 15.18
CA ASP A 65 11.12 -15.73 15.74
C ASP A 65 9.81 -15.19 16.34
N ASN A 66 9.59 -13.86 16.30
CA ASN A 66 8.38 -13.24 16.80
C ASN A 66 7.44 -12.85 15.65
N TRP A 67 7.23 -11.56 15.41
CA TRP A 67 6.31 -11.10 14.39
C TRP A 67 6.92 -10.99 12.99
N SER A 68 8.26 -10.98 12.89
CA SER A 68 8.97 -10.64 11.64
C SER A 68 8.49 -9.32 11.05
N TYR A 69 8.03 -8.43 11.91
CA TYR A 69 7.46 -7.14 11.56
C TYR A 69 7.73 -6.11 12.66
N MET A 70 7.84 -4.86 12.26
CA MET A 70 7.78 -3.66 13.08
C MET A 70 7.18 -2.54 12.24
N ALA A 71 6.37 -1.67 12.84
CA ALA A 71 5.70 -0.59 12.14
C ALA A 71 6.67 0.56 11.84
N PRO A 72 7.02 0.82 10.58
CA PRO A 72 7.92 1.93 10.21
C PRO A 72 7.23 3.30 10.24
N PHE A 73 5.92 3.32 10.43
CA PHE A 73 5.07 4.51 10.56
C PHE A 73 4.01 4.29 11.62
N SER A 74 2.94 5.08 11.65
CA SER A 74 1.88 4.97 12.66
C SER A 74 1.36 3.53 12.80
N PRO A 75 1.54 2.88 13.96
CA PRO A 75 1.08 1.49 14.15
C PRO A 75 -0.44 1.33 14.01
N HIS A 76 -1.22 2.35 14.37
CA HIS A 76 -2.68 2.33 14.20
C HIS A 76 -3.08 2.32 12.71
N ASP A 77 -2.35 3.05 11.85
CA ASP A 77 -2.59 3.03 10.41
C ASP A 77 -2.20 1.66 9.82
N VAL A 78 -1.14 1.04 10.36
CA VAL A 78 -0.78 -0.34 9.98
C VAL A 78 -1.91 -1.31 10.30
N ILE A 79 -2.51 -1.25 11.48
CA ILE A 79 -3.63 -2.13 11.86
C ILE A 79 -4.80 -1.96 10.88
N ALA A 80 -5.04 -0.75 10.39
CA ALA A 80 -6.05 -0.51 9.37
C ALA A 80 -5.81 -1.29 8.07
N GLU A 81 -4.57 -1.59 7.70
CA GLU A 81 -4.25 -2.43 6.54
C GLU A 81 -4.79 -3.85 6.68
N TYR A 82 -4.94 -4.36 7.90
CA TYR A 82 -5.39 -5.73 8.20
C TYR A 82 -6.90 -5.84 8.45
N THR A 83 -7.56 -4.73 8.72
CA THR A 83 -8.97 -4.72 9.13
C THR A 83 -9.87 -4.02 8.13
N ARG A 84 -9.37 -3.03 7.40
CA ARG A 84 -10.15 -2.25 6.44
C ARG A 84 -10.37 -3.05 5.16
N PRO A 85 -11.62 -3.16 4.66
CA PRO A 85 -11.87 -3.71 3.33
C PRO A 85 -11.13 -2.92 2.25
N ALA A 86 -10.52 -3.62 1.31
CA ALA A 86 -9.74 -3.02 0.24
C ALA A 86 -10.64 -2.61 -0.94
N ARG A 87 -10.49 -1.39 -1.41
CA ARG A 87 -11.08 -0.89 -2.65
C ARG A 87 -10.12 -1.18 -3.81
N ILE A 88 -10.61 -1.88 -4.81
CA ILE A 88 -9.86 -2.24 -6.02
C ILE A 88 -10.67 -1.91 -7.26
N ILE A 89 -10.03 -1.86 -8.42
CA ILE A 89 -10.73 -1.82 -9.72
C ILE A 89 -10.67 -3.22 -10.33
N ARG A 90 -11.82 -3.73 -10.73
CA ARG A 90 -11.97 -5.01 -11.45
C ARG A 90 -12.94 -4.83 -12.61
N ASP A 91 -12.51 -5.18 -13.81
CA ASP A 91 -13.28 -5.01 -15.06
C ASP A 91 -13.80 -3.57 -15.27
N GLY A 92 -13.06 -2.57 -14.82
CA GLY A 92 -13.39 -1.15 -14.90
C GLY A 92 -14.31 -0.63 -13.80
N GLU A 93 -14.72 -1.47 -12.86
CA GLU A 93 -15.65 -1.12 -11.79
C GLU A 93 -14.95 -1.14 -10.42
N LEU A 94 -15.38 -0.25 -9.53
CA LEU A 94 -14.95 -0.25 -8.13
C LEU A 94 -15.54 -1.46 -7.40
N VAL A 95 -14.67 -2.29 -6.85
CA VAL A 95 -15.03 -3.47 -6.05
C VAL A 95 -14.42 -3.35 -4.66
N ILE A 96 -15.20 -3.70 -3.65
CA ILE A 96 -14.74 -3.77 -2.25
C ILE A 96 -14.56 -5.24 -1.89
N VAL A 97 -13.36 -5.61 -1.45
CA VAL A 97 -13.04 -6.97 -1.02
C VAL A 97 -12.65 -6.99 0.46
N PRO A 98 -12.84 -8.10 1.18
CA PRO A 98 -12.40 -8.19 2.57
C PRO A 98 -10.90 -7.91 2.73
N ALA A 99 -10.51 -7.45 3.91
CA ALA A 99 -9.08 -7.33 4.26
C ALA A 99 -8.37 -8.69 4.12
N ILE A 100 -7.07 -8.65 3.86
CA ILE A 100 -6.21 -9.85 3.71
C ILE A 100 -6.72 -10.80 2.59
N THR A 101 -7.31 -10.26 1.54
CA THR A 101 -7.71 -11.05 0.38
C THR A 101 -6.49 -11.26 -0.54
N ASP A 102 -6.49 -12.36 -1.29
CA ASP A 102 -5.49 -12.71 -2.30
C ASP A 102 -4.05 -12.81 -1.72
N LEU A 103 -3.93 -13.43 -0.54
CA LEU A 103 -2.63 -13.70 0.07
C LEU A 103 -1.84 -14.69 -0.79
N HIS A 104 -0.66 -14.28 -1.26
CA HIS A 104 0.21 -15.11 -2.08
C HIS A 104 1.69 -14.80 -1.88
N THR A 105 2.53 -15.78 -2.21
CA THR A 105 4.00 -15.61 -2.15
C THR A 105 4.51 -14.82 -3.35
N ILE A 106 5.47 -13.94 -3.11
CA ILE A 106 6.19 -13.17 -4.13
C ILE A 106 7.70 -13.25 -3.94
N ASP A 107 8.44 -12.86 -4.96
CA ASP A 107 9.87 -12.55 -4.87
C ASP A 107 10.05 -11.03 -4.86
N ALA A 108 10.65 -10.51 -3.81
CA ALA A 108 11.01 -9.10 -3.64
C ALA A 108 12.53 -8.94 -3.64
N ASN A 109 13.12 -8.83 -4.82
CA ASN A 109 14.59 -8.75 -5.03
C ASN A 109 15.35 -9.92 -4.36
N GLY A 110 14.89 -11.16 -4.60
CA GLY A 110 15.49 -12.38 -4.05
C GLY A 110 15.06 -12.70 -2.62
N ARG A 111 14.18 -11.89 -2.01
CA ARG A 111 13.52 -12.20 -0.74
C ARG A 111 12.17 -12.86 -1.01
N LYS A 112 11.96 -14.07 -0.47
CA LYS A 112 10.64 -14.69 -0.48
C LYS A 112 9.76 -13.94 0.52
N MET A 113 8.69 -13.30 0.05
CA MET A 113 7.76 -12.49 0.83
C MET A 113 6.33 -12.95 0.58
N GLU A 114 5.39 -12.45 1.37
CA GLU A 114 3.95 -12.58 1.17
C GLU A 114 3.33 -11.23 0.83
N ALA A 115 2.32 -11.23 -0.03
CA ALA A 115 1.59 -10.05 -0.43
C ALA A 115 0.08 -10.31 -0.32
N PHE A 116 -0.68 -9.31 0.14
CA PHE A 116 -2.13 -9.35 0.27
C PHE A 116 -2.75 -8.01 -0.06
N LEU A 117 -3.99 -8.00 -0.57
CA LEU A 117 -4.70 -6.78 -0.94
C LEU A 117 -4.99 -5.88 0.26
N THR A 118 -4.73 -4.59 0.08
CA THR A 118 -4.98 -3.52 1.06
C THR A 118 -5.61 -2.30 0.41
N ASP A 119 -6.22 -1.42 1.21
CA ASP A 119 -6.92 -0.21 0.75
C ASP A 119 -5.96 0.97 0.49
N GLY A 120 -4.94 0.75 -0.33
CA GLY A 120 -3.88 1.72 -0.59
C GLY A 120 -4.04 2.54 -1.87
N LEU A 121 -4.96 2.19 -2.79
CA LEU A 121 -5.10 2.88 -4.08
C LEU A 121 -5.46 4.37 -3.97
N ARG A 122 -6.36 4.72 -3.06
CA ARG A 122 -6.77 6.11 -2.75
C ARG A 122 -7.09 6.92 -4.01
N SER A 123 -6.33 7.98 -4.32
CA SER A 123 -6.54 8.81 -5.52
C SER A 123 -6.34 8.07 -6.85
N LEU A 124 -5.73 6.89 -6.84
CA LEU A 124 -5.62 6.06 -8.05
C LEU A 124 -6.95 5.45 -8.48
N LEU A 125 -7.96 5.40 -7.61
CA LEU A 125 -9.31 4.95 -7.96
C LEU A 125 -9.94 5.81 -9.08
N ASP A 126 -9.48 7.05 -9.24
CA ASP A 126 -9.91 7.97 -10.30
C ASP A 126 -9.14 7.77 -11.62
N VAL A 127 -8.08 6.94 -11.62
CA VAL A 127 -7.30 6.68 -12.84
C VAL A 127 -7.98 5.62 -13.70
N PRO A 128 -8.26 5.90 -14.98
CA PRO A 128 -8.93 4.95 -15.85
C PRO A 128 -8.13 3.65 -16.01
N SER A 129 -8.67 2.56 -15.49
CA SER A 129 -8.07 1.24 -15.57
C SER A 129 -9.12 0.14 -15.60
N LYS A 130 -8.78 -1.03 -16.20
CA LYS A 130 -9.65 -2.22 -16.14
C LYS A 130 -9.46 -2.98 -14.84
N ASN A 131 -8.21 -3.15 -14.42
CA ASN A 131 -7.89 -3.84 -13.18
C ASN A 131 -6.79 -3.09 -12.45
N MET A 132 -6.98 -2.84 -11.16
CA MET A 132 -5.99 -2.18 -10.31
C MET A 132 -6.12 -2.65 -8.87
N GLY A 133 -4.98 -2.98 -8.25
CA GLY A 133 -4.90 -3.37 -6.84
C GLY A 133 -3.57 -2.99 -6.22
N GLU A 134 -3.62 -2.68 -4.93
CA GLU A 134 -2.43 -2.49 -4.11
C GLU A 134 -2.32 -3.60 -3.08
N TYR A 135 -1.11 -4.08 -2.88
CA TYR A 135 -0.77 -5.19 -2.00
C TYR A 135 0.25 -4.74 -0.97
N THR A 136 -0.03 -4.98 0.27
CA THR A 136 0.96 -4.88 1.35
C THR A 136 1.85 -6.12 1.37
N VAL A 137 3.16 -5.90 1.57
CA VAL A 137 4.19 -6.95 1.54
C VAL A 137 4.76 -7.17 2.93
N ARG A 138 4.81 -8.44 3.36
CA ARG A 138 5.33 -8.86 4.68
C ARG A 138 6.20 -10.10 4.57
N TRP A 139 7.00 -10.37 5.60
CA TRP A 139 7.71 -11.64 5.73
C TRP A 139 6.73 -12.81 5.84
N PRO A 140 7.08 -14.01 5.29
CA PRO A 140 6.20 -15.19 5.35
C PRO A 140 5.84 -15.58 6.78
N GLY A 141 4.58 -15.95 6.98
CA GLY A 141 4.03 -16.38 8.26
C GLY A 141 3.54 -15.24 9.16
N HIS A 142 3.81 -13.97 8.81
CA HIS A 142 3.30 -12.84 9.56
C HIS A 142 1.76 -12.79 9.56
N ILE A 143 1.15 -13.00 8.40
CA ILE A 143 -0.32 -12.97 8.26
C ILE A 143 -0.96 -14.15 8.97
N ASP A 144 -0.40 -15.34 8.86
CA ASP A 144 -0.90 -16.52 9.61
C ASP A 144 -0.87 -16.26 11.11
N LYS A 145 0.22 -15.68 11.62
CA LYS A 145 0.34 -15.33 13.03
C LYS A 145 -0.69 -14.27 13.44
N TYR A 146 -0.89 -13.23 12.62
CA TYR A 146 -1.91 -12.21 12.87
C TYR A 146 -3.31 -12.83 12.98
N GLN A 147 -3.69 -13.69 12.02
CA GLN A 147 -5.00 -14.33 11.99
C GLN A 147 -5.25 -15.31 13.15
N GLN A 148 -4.18 -15.86 13.73
CA GLN A 148 -4.26 -16.78 14.89
C GLN A 148 -4.11 -16.05 16.21
N SER A 149 -3.80 -14.76 16.20
CA SER A 149 -3.61 -13.96 17.41
C SER A 149 -4.95 -13.50 17.97
N ASP A 150 -5.09 -13.59 19.29
CA ASP A 150 -6.20 -13.01 20.06
C ASP A 150 -5.84 -11.63 20.64
N LEU A 151 -4.72 -11.02 20.21
CA LEU A 151 -4.29 -9.70 20.66
C LEU A 151 -5.23 -8.62 20.16
N ASP A 152 -5.54 -7.67 21.01
CA ASP A 152 -6.28 -6.49 20.60
C ASP A 152 -5.37 -5.48 19.85
N PRO A 153 -5.94 -4.44 19.23
CA PRO A 153 -5.18 -3.43 18.48
C PRO A 153 -4.09 -2.73 19.30
N ASP A 154 -4.33 -2.47 20.59
CA ASP A 154 -3.36 -1.76 21.44
C ASP A 154 -2.18 -2.67 21.77
N ASP A 155 -2.42 -3.96 22.03
CA ASP A 155 -1.38 -4.97 22.22
C ASP A 155 -0.52 -5.14 20.94
N LEU A 156 -1.16 -5.17 19.75
CA LEU A 156 -0.44 -5.25 18.48
C LEU A 156 0.42 -4.01 18.23
N VAL A 157 -0.01 -2.82 18.63
CA VAL A 157 0.79 -1.59 18.55
C VAL A 157 2.07 -1.73 19.37
N GLU A 158 1.98 -2.30 20.56
CA GLU A 158 3.17 -2.52 21.42
C GLU A 158 4.08 -3.60 20.83
N GLU A 159 3.54 -4.72 20.34
CA GLU A 159 4.30 -5.81 19.72
C GLU A 159 5.01 -5.36 18.43
N TRP A 160 4.41 -4.47 17.66
CA TRP A 160 4.96 -3.97 16.40
C TRP A 160 5.71 -2.64 16.55
N ARG A 161 6.08 -2.28 17.77
CA ARG A 161 6.86 -1.07 18.01
C ARG A 161 8.15 -1.08 17.19
N PHE A 162 8.46 0.07 16.59
CA PHE A 162 9.67 0.24 15.80
C PHE A 162 10.93 0.04 16.63
N ASP A 163 11.83 -0.79 16.13
CA ASP A 163 13.13 -1.09 16.74
C ASP A 163 14.25 -0.83 15.73
N ILE A 164 14.94 0.30 15.89
CA ILE A 164 16.02 0.71 15.00
C ILE A 164 17.19 -0.29 14.95
N THR A 165 17.34 -1.13 15.96
CA THR A 165 18.43 -2.12 16.03
C THR A 165 18.24 -3.28 15.06
N LYS A 166 17.02 -3.55 14.62
CA LYS A 166 16.71 -4.60 13.66
C LYS A 166 17.05 -4.22 12.21
N GLY A 167 17.35 -2.93 11.95
CA GLY A 167 17.43 -2.39 10.60
C GLY A 167 16.09 -2.55 9.86
N GLU A 168 15.94 -1.82 8.77
CA GLU A 168 14.72 -1.87 7.95
C GLU A 168 15.04 -1.76 6.47
N PHE A 169 14.07 -2.15 5.65
CA PHE A 169 14.02 -1.82 4.24
C PHE A 169 12.58 -1.54 3.83
N THR A 170 12.41 -0.66 2.86
CA THR A 170 11.16 -0.49 2.16
C THR A 170 11.34 -0.91 0.72
N TRP A 171 10.48 -1.80 0.25
CA TRP A 171 10.48 -2.28 -1.13
C TRP A 171 9.13 -2.01 -1.78
N MET A 172 9.17 -1.52 -3.02
CA MET A 172 7.97 -1.29 -3.82
C MET A 172 8.18 -1.78 -5.25
N GLU A 173 7.19 -2.47 -5.80
CA GLU A 173 7.08 -2.80 -7.22
C GLU A 173 5.78 -2.22 -7.76
N VAL A 174 5.87 -1.47 -8.87
CA VAL A 174 4.70 -1.02 -9.64
C VAL A 174 4.77 -1.66 -11.01
N LYS A 175 3.76 -2.43 -11.37
CA LYS A 175 3.58 -3.01 -12.70
C LYS A 175 2.37 -2.40 -13.39
N VAL A 176 2.56 -2.00 -14.64
CA VAL A 176 1.49 -1.46 -15.47
C VAL A 176 1.50 -2.16 -16.82
N ARG A 177 0.33 -2.63 -17.25
CA ARG A 177 0.10 -3.18 -18.58
C ARG A 177 -0.96 -2.35 -19.32
N SER A 178 -0.68 -2.01 -20.58
CA SER A 178 -1.65 -1.37 -21.50
C SER A 178 -1.38 -1.85 -22.92
N GLY A 179 -2.27 -2.66 -23.45
CA GLY A 179 -2.12 -3.32 -24.75
C GLY A 179 -0.87 -4.20 -24.79
N LYS A 180 0.08 -3.85 -25.64
CA LYS A 180 1.39 -4.53 -25.75
C LYS A 180 2.48 -3.96 -24.83
N ASN A 181 2.19 -2.82 -24.20
CA ASN A 181 3.15 -2.17 -23.30
C ASN A 181 3.12 -2.81 -21.93
N ASN A 182 4.29 -3.05 -21.37
CA ASN A 182 4.47 -3.63 -20.06
C ASN A 182 5.62 -2.88 -19.37
N ILE A 183 5.31 -2.18 -18.31
CA ILE A 183 6.30 -1.39 -17.57
C ILE A 183 6.34 -1.89 -16.13
N LYS A 184 7.54 -1.96 -15.60
CA LYS A 184 7.79 -2.30 -14.20
C LYS A 184 8.80 -1.32 -13.61
N TRP A 185 8.47 -0.78 -12.46
CA TRP A 185 9.39 -0.03 -11.59
C TRP A 185 9.59 -0.81 -10.31
N VAL A 186 10.81 -0.83 -9.82
CA VAL A 186 11.18 -1.39 -8.53
C VAL A 186 12.00 -0.35 -7.77
N VAL A 187 11.66 -0.11 -6.53
CA VAL A 187 12.34 0.82 -5.61
C VAL A 187 12.65 0.08 -4.32
N GLU A 188 13.85 0.28 -3.80
CA GLU A 188 14.29 -0.23 -2.50
C GLU A 188 15.17 0.80 -1.80
#